data_90107f8afd20a53c49c703fe692656d3
#
_entry.id   90107f8afd20a53c49c703fe692656d3
#
_cell.length_a   1.000
_cell.length_b   1.000
_cell.length_c   1.000
_cell.angle_alpha   90.00
_cell.angle_beta   90.00
_cell.angle_gamma   90.00
#
_symmetry.space_group_name_H-M   'P 1'
#
loop_
_entity.id
_entity.type
_entity.pdbx_description
1 polymer ?
#
loop_
_entity_poly.entity_id
_entity_poly.type
_entity_poly.pdbx_seq_one_letter_code
_entity_poly.pdbx_strand_id
1 'polypeptide(L)'
;MGKKSLAKNSIFNMAYKGFTALFPLITTSYVSHVLLPAGVGRVSYANTIAAYFVLIASLGLPSYGVKAIAQSNVDKEQRSRTFLELFLINFAATVLCTIAYYLFVNYFPHFDDRKPLFNVMGLMLILNIFNIDWFYQGMEEYVYISVRSFIVKIASFGLMLLFVKDESDYLIYALILCIATAGNNLWNAWNLKKYISLEEICHSRQGKAADTGLHIGKHMRPVMILLASSIATDIYTMLDSVMLEYYYGETNVGYYSNAVKIVRMTYTVVIALVAVFYPRISMCYKQKDYKTGNALINRGTQILLLLALPCAAGLLATAEYVVPLLFGRAFDPAIPTLRILSVLILIFSIAYFLGHIILTATGMEKMILRATVTGAVVNVCANFALIPVLKQDGAAIASVLSEAVVTVILLVHAKKYYILKFSRHYILTLTIALLAMLAVTFGLEQLITNHVWMILFVIAVAGVVYFAVLIILHNEIVEELWKKVRVYAKRRQG
;
A
#
# COMPACT_ATOMS: atom_id res chain seq x y z
N MET A 1 8.00 -6.21 -32.24
CA MET A 1 8.17 -6.48 -30.79
C MET A 1 7.64 -7.88 -30.50
N GLY A 2 8.47 -8.81 -29.97
CA GLY A 2 8.03 -10.17 -29.63
C GLY A 2 6.92 -10.11 -28.57
N LYS A 3 5.91 -11.00 -28.68
CA LYS A 3 4.84 -11.16 -27.68
C LYS A 3 5.48 -11.39 -26.32
N LYS A 4 5.44 -10.37 -25.45
CA LYS A 4 5.88 -10.52 -24.06
C LYS A 4 5.03 -11.60 -23.40
N SER A 5 5.65 -12.56 -22.74
CA SER A 5 4.92 -13.62 -22.04
C SER A 5 4.13 -12.98 -20.88
N LEU A 6 2.81 -12.92 -21.01
CA LEU A 6 1.88 -12.43 -19.97
C LEU A 6 2.15 -13.10 -18.62
N ALA A 7 2.45 -14.42 -18.64
CA ALA A 7 2.75 -15.17 -17.43
C ALA A 7 4.04 -14.67 -16.74
N LYS A 8 5.11 -14.41 -17.52
CA LYS A 8 6.38 -13.88 -16.99
C LYS A 8 6.17 -12.50 -16.36
N ASN A 9 5.49 -11.59 -17.06
CA ASN A 9 5.21 -10.25 -16.54
C ASN A 9 4.35 -10.28 -15.27
N SER A 10 3.36 -11.17 -15.21
CA SER A 10 2.51 -11.33 -14.01
C SER A 10 3.33 -11.82 -12.80
N ILE A 11 4.21 -12.81 -12.99
CA ILE A 11 5.06 -13.33 -11.91
C ILE A 11 6.00 -12.23 -11.40
N PHE A 12 6.67 -11.48 -12.30
CA PHE A 12 7.55 -10.39 -11.90
C PHE A 12 6.79 -9.26 -11.18
N ASN A 13 5.59 -8.92 -11.64
CA ASN A 13 4.75 -7.91 -10.97
C ASN A 13 4.33 -8.37 -9.55
N MET A 14 3.96 -9.64 -9.39
CA MET A 14 3.62 -10.20 -8.06
C MET A 14 4.85 -10.21 -7.13
N ALA A 15 5.99 -10.67 -7.62
CA ALA A 15 7.25 -10.67 -6.87
C ALA A 15 7.68 -9.24 -6.48
N TYR A 16 7.56 -8.29 -7.40
CA TYR A 16 7.83 -6.88 -7.15
C TYR A 16 6.91 -6.30 -6.06
N LYS A 17 5.60 -6.54 -6.16
CA LYS A 17 4.63 -6.06 -5.15
C LYS A 17 4.90 -6.69 -3.78
N GLY A 18 5.17 -7.99 -3.73
CA GLY A 18 5.52 -8.69 -2.50
C GLY A 18 6.81 -8.14 -1.86
N PHE A 19 7.87 -8.01 -2.65
CA PHE A 19 9.13 -7.42 -2.17
C PHE A 19 8.96 -5.98 -1.71
N THR A 20 8.21 -5.17 -2.48
CA THR A 20 7.96 -3.76 -2.12
C THR A 20 7.16 -3.63 -0.83
N ALA A 21 6.28 -4.57 -0.54
CA ALA A 21 5.53 -4.61 0.72
C ALA A 21 6.39 -5.06 1.91
N LEU A 22 7.26 -6.06 1.72
CA LEU A 22 8.06 -6.65 2.81
C LEU A 22 9.33 -5.85 3.13
N PHE A 23 9.92 -5.21 2.12
CA PHE A 23 11.18 -4.47 2.27
C PHE A 23 11.16 -3.38 3.37
N PRO A 24 10.09 -2.57 3.50
CA PRO A 24 10.00 -1.56 4.55
C PRO A 24 10.06 -2.13 5.97
N LEU A 25 9.66 -3.40 6.19
CA LEU A 25 9.77 -4.02 7.51
C LEU A 25 11.24 -4.23 7.91
N ILE A 26 12.02 -4.78 6.98
CA ILE A 26 13.45 -5.06 7.22
C ILE A 26 14.18 -3.75 7.52
N THR A 27 13.96 -2.73 6.68
CA THR A 27 14.61 -1.42 6.85
C THR A 27 14.12 -0.71 8.11
N THR A 28 12.82 -0.72 8.40
CA THR A 28 12.26 -0.10 9.60
C THR A 28 12.72 -0.83 10.86
N SER A 29 12.83 -2.17 10.84
CA SER A 29 13.35 -2.94 11.97
C SER A 29 14.75 -2.46 12.35
N TYR A 30 15.69 -2.41 11.39
CA TYR A 30 17.03 -1.92 11.63
C TYR A 30 17.05 -0.48 12.18
N VAL A 31 16.37 0.42 11.47
CA VAL A 31 16.36 1.85 11.79
C VAL A 31 15.73 2.12 13.16
N SER A 32 14.72 1.36 13.56
CA SER A 32 14.07 1.53 14.86
C SER A 32 14.99 1.21 16.04
N HIS A 33 15.91 0.26 15.87
CA HIS A 33 16.90 -0.07 16.89
C HIS A 33 18.00 1.00 17.00
N VAL A 34 18.30 1.72 15.91
CA VAL A 34 19.35 2.74 15.85
C VAL A 34 18.81 4.12 16.23
N LEU A 35 17.75 4.59 15.56
CA LEU A 35 17.25 5.96 15.72
C LEU A 35 16.25 6.12 16.87
N LEU A 36 15.80 5.04 17.50
CA LEU A 36 14.81 5.04 18.55
C LEU A 36 13.46 5.70 18.13
N PRO A 37 12.42 5.74 18.99
CA PRO A 37 11.11 6.26 18.62
C PRO A 37 11.12 7.72 18.16
N ALA A 38 11.91 8.59 18.81
CA ALA A 38 11.97 10.00 18.46
C ALA A 38 12.55 10.23 17.06
N GLY A 39 13.69 9.60 16.74
CA GLY A 39 14.32 9.73 15.41
C GLY A 39 13.46 9.14 14.30
N VAL A 40 12.85 7.97 14.52
CA VAL A 40 11.91 7.36 13.57
C VAL A 40 10.68 8.25 13.36
N GLY A 41 10.13 8.81 14.43
CA GLY A 41 8.97 9.70 14.38
C GLY A 41 9.28 10.99 13.65
N ARG A 42 10.43 11.59 13.93
CA ARG A 42 10.95 12.81 13.27
C ARG A 42 10.98 12.64 11.74
N VAL A 43 11.62 11.57 11.27
CA VAL A 43 11.71 11.29 9.84
C VAL A 43 10.35 10.90 9.26
N SER A 44 9.52 10.14 9.99
CA SER A 44 8.16 9.77 9.54
C SER A 44 7.26 10.98 9.38
N TYR A 45 7.32 11.94 10.30
CA TYR A 45 6.57 13.19 10.21
C TYR A 45 7.01 14.04 9.00
N ALA A 46 8.30 14.26 8.85
CA ALA A 46 8.83 15.02 7.72
C ALA A 46 8.49 14.34 6.37
N ASN A 47 8.56 13.01 6.32
CA ASN A 47 8.13 12.23 5.16
C ASN A 47 6.63 12.40 4.87
N THR A 48 5.79 12.45 5.90
CA THR A 48 4.35 12.66 5.75
C THR A 48 4.05 14.03 5.13
N ILE A 49 4.69 15.09 5.60
CA ILE A 49 4.53 16.44 5.05
C ILE A 49 5.00 16.47 3.58
N ALA A 50 6.18 15.93 3.26
CA ALA A 50 6.66 15.86 1.89
C ALA A 50 5.70 15.04 0.99
N ALA A 51 5.17 13.93 1.50
CA ALA A 51 4.25 13.07 0.77
C ALA A 51 2.92 13.75 0.40
N TYR A 52 2.40 14.66 1.22
CA TYR A 52 1.24 15.48 0.84
C TYR A 52 1.52 16.34 -0.40
N PHE A 53 2.67 17.01 -0.43
CA PHE A 53 3.04 17.80 -1.60
C PHE A 53 3.33 16.94 -2.83
N VAL A 54 3.95 15.76 -2.67
CA VAL A 54 4.16 14.78 -3.76
C VAL A 54 2.83 14.27 -4.29
N LEU A 55 1.84 13.99 -3.44
CA LEU A 55 0.50 13.58 -3.82
C LEU A 55 -0.18 14.62 -4.73
N ILE A 56 -0.14 15.89 -4.30
CA ILE A 56 -0.69 17.01 -5.08
C ILE A 56 0.08 17.19 -6.38
N ALA A 57 1.41 17.14 -6.36
CA ALA A 57 2.27 17.26 -7.52
C ALA A 57 2.04 16.17 -8.57
N SER A 58 1.73 14.96 -8.12
CA SER A 58 1.47 13.81 -9.01
C SER A 58 0.13 13.87 -9.73
N LEU A 59 -0.82 14.73 -9.33
CA LEU A 59 -2.09 15.06 -10.01
C LEU A 59 -2.92 13.83 -10.47
N GLY A 60 -2.81 12.64 -9.85
CA GLY A 60 -3.48 11.42 -10.30
C GLY A 60 -2.88 10.80 -11.59
N LEU A 61 -1.76 11.33 -12.08
CA LEU A 61 -1.02 10.80 -13.24
C LEU A 61 -0.60 9.32 -13.07
N PRO A 62 -0.25 8.81 -11.89
CA PRO A 62 0.06 7.39 -11.73
C PRO A 62 -1.01 6.45 -12.27
N SER A 63 -2.29 6.80 -12.11
CA SER A 63 -3.41 5.99 -12.63
C SER A 63 -3.80 6.38 -14.05
N TYR A 64 -3.90 7.67 -14.35
CA TYR A 64 -4.30 8.16 -15.67
C TYR A 64 -3.25 7.86 -16.75
N GLY A 65 -1.97 8.09 -16.44
CA GLY A 65 -0.87 7.91 -17.36
C GLY A 65 -0.72 6.47 -17.87
N VAL A 66 -0.91 5.49 -16.98
CA VAL A 66 -0.91 4.06 -17.38
C VAL A 66 -1.95 3.81 -18.46
N LYS A 67 -3.19 4.29 -18.26
CA LYS A 67 -4.28 4.13 -19.22
C LYS A 67 -4.00 4.87 -20.52
N ALA A 68 -3.56 6.11 -20.44
CA ALA A 68 -3.31 6.96 -21.61
C ALA A 68 -2.18 6.40 -22.49
N ILE A 69 -1.09 5.94 -21.89
CA ILE A 69 0.02 5.30 -22.60
C ILE A 69 -0.38 3.94 -23.19
N ALA A 70 -1.10 3.11 -22.46
CA ALA A 70 -1.57 1.84 -22.99
C ALA A 70 -2.47 2.03 -24.23
N GLN A 71 -3.31 3.05 -24.24
CA GLN A 71 -4.18 3.39 -25.38
C GLN A 71 -3.40 3.99 -26.58
N SER A 72 -2.31 4.72 -26.35
CA SER A 72 -1.48 5.33 -27.38
C SER A 72 -0.29 4.47 -27.85
N ASN A 73 -0.17 3.23 -27.32
CA ASN A 73 1.00 2.37 -27.58
C ASN A 73 1.03 1.76 -29.00
N VAL A 74 0.01 1.95 -29.79
CA VAL A 74 -0.09 1.42 -31.18
C VAL A 74 0.90 2.13 -32.09
N ASP A 75 1.06 3.44 -31.96
CA ASP A 75 1.94 4.27 -32.76
C ASP A 75 2.98 4.97 -31.86
N LYS A 76 4.26 4.97 -32.32
CA LYS A 76 5.38 5.55 -31.58
C LYS A 76 5.27 7.07 -31.48
N GLU A 77 4.81 7.73 -32.53
CA GLU A 77 4.62 9.18 -32.55
C GLU A 77 3.52 9.60 -31.57
N GLN A 78 2.34 8.97 -31.64
CA GLN A 78 1.22 9.23 -30.73
C GLN A 78 1.59 8.97 -29.27
N ARG A 79 2.34 7.89 -29.01
CA ARG A 79 2.85 7.57 -27.66
C ARG A 79 3.81 8.63 -27.15
N SER A 80 4.76 9.07 -27.98
CA SER A 80 5.74 10.11 -27.61
C SER A 80 5.06 11.45 -27.34
N ARG A 81 4.05 11.80 -28.12
CA ARG A 81 3.22 13.00 -27.93
C ARG A 81 2.42 12.93 -26.62
N THR A 82 1.70 11.82 -26.38
CA THR A 82 0.95 11.62 -25.14
C THR A 82 1.88 11.66 -23.92
N PHE A 83 3.07 11.06 -24.03
CA PHE A 83 4.07 11.14 -22.97
C PHE A 83 4.47 12.59 -22.68
N LEU A 84 4.80 13.37 -23.70
CA LEU A 84 5.24 14.75 -23.54
C LEU A 84 4.14 15.62 -22.92
N GLU A 85 2.89 15.47 -23.36
CA GLU A 85 1.73 16.18 -22.78
C GLU A 85 1.59 15.89 -21.28
N LEU A 86 1.66 14.63 -20.87
CA LEU A 86 1.55 14.23 -19.47
C LEU A 86 2.80 14.60 -18.64
N PHE A 87 3.98 14.52 -19.24
CA PHE A 87 5.22 14.93 -18.59
C PHE A 87 5.24 16.44 -18.31
N LEU A 88 4.77 17.28 -19.22
CA LEU A 88 4.66 18.73 -19.01
C LEU A 88 3.69 19.06 -17.88
N ILE A 89 2.57 18.35 -17.79
CA ILE A 89 1.63 18.48 -16.65
C ILE A 89 2.33 18.13 -15.33
N ASN A 90 3.01 16.98 -15.28
CA ASN A 90 3.76 16.54 -14.10
C ASN A 90 4.86 17.54 -13.72
N PHE A 91 5.62 17.99 -14.70
CA PHE A 91 6.71 18.96 -14.50
C PHE A 91 6.20 20.28 -13.90
N ALA A 92 5.19 20.88 -14.53
CA ALA A 92 4.61 22.15 -14.05
C ALA A 92 4.04 22.02 -12.63
N ALA A 93 3.24 20.98 -12.39
CA ALA A 93 2.67 20.72 -11.06
C ALA A 93 3.76 20.47 -10.01
N THR A 94 4.77 19.67 -10.35
CA THR A 94 5.87 19.36 -9.43
C THR A 94 6.70 20.60 -9.10
N VAL A 95 7.02 21.43 -10.08
CA VAL A 95 7.74 22.70 -9.85
C VAL A 95 6.94 23.61 -8.92
N LEU A 96 5.65 23.80 -9.20
CA LEU A 96 4.78 24.61 -8.33
C LEU A 96 4.70 24.09 -6.91
N CYS A 97 4.50 22.77 -6.77
CA CYS A 97 4.45 22.14 -5.43
C CYS A 97 5.80 22.19 -4.71
N THR A 98 6.91 22.08 -5.43
CA THR A 98 8.26 22.19 -4.86
C THR A 98 8.50 23.60 -4.32
N ILE A 99 8.17 24.62 -5.08
CA ILE A 99 8.25 26.01 -4.64
C ILE A 99 7.37 26.23 -3.43
N ALA A 100 6.12 25.80 -3.47
CA ALA A 100 5.19 25.92 -2.35
C ALA A 100 5.70 25.19 -1.09
N TYR A 101 6.28 24.00 -1.24
CA TYR A 101 6.88 23.23 -0.14
C TYR A 101 8.02 23.97 0.52
N TYR A 102 9.00 24.47 -0.27
CA TYR A 102 10.14 25.18 0.31
C TYR A 102 9.74 26.53 0.92
N LEU A 103 8.76 27.23 0.35
CA LEU A 103 8.17 28.41 0.97
C LEU A 103 7.51 28.03 2.31
N PHE A 104 6.67 26.99 2.32
CA PHE A 104 6.01 26.51 3.53
C PHE A 104 7.02 26.17 4.63
N VAL A 105 8.04 25.35 4.33
CA VAL A 105 9.06 24.93 5.31
C VAL A 105 9.90 26.09 5.83
N ASN A 106 10.26 27.05 4.98
CA ASN A 106 11.19 28.11 5.37
C ASN A 106 10.50 29.31 6.03
N TYR A 107 9.21 29.57 5.75
CA TYR A 107 8.48 30.70 6.32
C TYR A 107 7.60 30.33 7.52
N PHE A 108 7.34 29.03 7.77
CA PHE A 108 6.54 28.60 8.91
C PHE A 108 7.43 28.36 10.14
N PRO A 109 7.29 29.14 11.24
CA PRO A 109 8.20 29.06 12.41
C PRO A 109 8.24 27.69 13.08
N HIS A 110 7.17 26.88 12.93
CA HIS A 110 7.09 25.53 13.48
C HIS A 110 8.21 24.59 13.00
N PHE A 111 8.84 24.88 11.87
CA PHE A 111 9.89 24.04 11.27
C PHE A 111 11.30 24.56 11.53
N ASP A 112 11.50 25.69 12.23
CA ASP A 112 12.81 26.37 12.34
C ASP A 112 13.92 25.45 12.82
N ASP A 113 13.71 24.70 13.88
CA ASP A 113 14.69 23.76 14.45
C ASP A 113 14.91 22.50 13.60
N ARG A 114 14.03 22.25 12.62
CA ARG A 114 13.97 21.02 11.82
C ARG A 114 14.17 21.26 10.32
N LYS A 115 14.44 22.49 9.92
CA LYS A 115 14.64 22.88 8.50
C LYS A 115 15.58 21.96 7.73
N PRO A 116 16.75 21.53 8.28
CA PRO A 116 17.63 20.62 7.55
C PRO A 116 16.94 19.32 7.12
N LEU A 117 16.11 18.73 8.00
CA LEU A 117 15.41 17.49 7.73
C LEU A 117 14.34 17.66 6.63
N PHE A 118 13.54 18.73 6.75
CA PHE A 118 12.49 19.01 5.75
C PHE A 118 13.10 19.39 4.40
N ASN A 119 14.21 20.11 4.38
CA ASN A 119 14.93 20.41 3.14
C ASN A 119 15.47 19.16 2.45
N VAL A 120 15.97 18.18 3.20
CA VAL A 120 16.36 16.87 2.67
C VAL A 120 15.13 16.14 2.11
N MET A 121 14.02 16.12 2.85
CA MET A 121 12.79 15.49 2.37
C MET A 121 12.20 16.16 1.12
N GLY A 122 12.44 17.45 0.93
CA GLY A 122 12.08 18.19 -0.28
C GLY A 122 12.71 17.62 -1.57
N LEU A 123 13.82 16.86 -1.47
CA LEU A 123 14.40 16.15 -2.60
C LEU A 123 13.41 15.15 -3.22
N MET A 124 12.47 14.61 -2.45
CA MET A 124 11.43 13.73 -3.00
C MET A 124 10.56 14.45 -4.02
N LEU A 125 10.24 15.73 -3.78
CA LEU A 125 9.49 16.55 -4.74
C LEU A 125 10.32 16.84 -5.98
N ILE A 126 11.58 17.25 -5.82
CA ILE A 126 12.46 17.52 -6.97
C ILE A 126 12.58 16.27 -7.85
N LEU A 127 12.80 15.11 -7.23
CA LEU A 127 12.89 13.83 -7.95
C LEU A 127 11.56 13.37 -8.54
N ASN A 128 10.42 13.87 -8.04
CA ASN A 128 9.09 13.56 -8.61
C ASN A 128 8.90 14.12 -10.02
N ILE A 129 9.72 15.08 -10.46
CA ILE A 129 9.75 15.54 -11.86
C ILE A 129 9.92 14.34 -12.80
N PHE A 130 10.78 13.40 -12.44
CA PHE A 130 11.10 12.20 -13.21
C PHE A 130 10.26 10.97 -12.80
N ASN A 131 9.18 11.18 -12.08
CA ASN A 131 8.25 10.10 -11.70
C ASN A 131 7.38 9.70 -12.89
N ILE A 132 7.95 8.88 -13.76
CA ILE A 132 7.33 8.40 -14.99
C ILE A 132 7.10 6.87 -14.96
N ASP A 133 6.95 6.29 -13.78
CA ASP A 133 6.66 4.84 -13.64
C ASP A 133 5.36 4.45 -14.37
N TRP A 134 4.38 5.35 -14.42
CA TRP A 134 3.14 5.17 -15.17
C TRP A 134 3.38 4.92 -16.67
N PHE A 135 4.44 5.50 -17.25
CA PHE A 135 4.82 5.27 -18.64
C PHE A 135 5.26 3.81 -18.85
N TYR A 136 6.19 3.33 -18.02
CA TYR A 136 6.69 1.96 -18.11
C TYR A 136 5.62 0.92 -17.77
N GLN A 137 4.69 1.23 -16.85
CA GLN A 137 3.53 0.39 -16.55
C GLN A 137 2.58 0.31 -17.75
N GLY A 138 2.29 1.45 -18.42
CA GLY A 138 1.49 1.50 -19.63
C GLY A 138 2.13 0.75 -20.82
N MET A 139 3.47 0.63 -20.82
CA MET A 139 4.24 -0.16 -21.78
C MET A 139 4.38 -1.63 -21.39
N GLU A 140 3.81 -2.06 -20.23
CA GLU A 140 3.94 -3.40 -19.65
C GLU A 140 5.42 -3.82 -19.37
N GLU A 141 6.29 -2.86 -19.06
CA GLU A 141 7.71 -3.10 -18.75
C GLU A 141 7.93 -3.48 -17.27
N TYR A 142 7.12 -4.39 -16.75
CA TYR A 142 7.16 -4.80 -15.33
C TYR A 142 8.49 -5.44 -14.91
N VAL A 143 9.18 -6.14 -15.81
CA VAL A 143 10.49 -6.72 -15.52
C VAL A 143 11.51 -5.61 -15.23
N TYR A 144 11.52 -4.56 -16.07
CA TYR A 144 12.39 -3.40 -15.89
C TYR A 144 12.12 -2.70 -14.56
N ILE A 145 10.84 -2.39 -14.28
CA ILE A 145 10.42 -1.74 -13.03
C ILE A 145 10.86 -2.56 -11.81
N SER A 146 10.67 -3.88 -11.86
CA SER A 146 10.97 -4.78 -10.75
C SER A 146 12.47 -4.86 -10.46
N VAL A 147 13.29 -5.10 -11.49
CA VAL A 147 14.74 -5.25 -11.35
C VAL A 147 15.38 -3.95 -10.85
N ARG A 148 15.03 -2.82 -11.47
CA ARG A 148 15.52 -1.50 -11.07
C ARG A 148 15.17 -1.20 -9.59
N SER A 149 13.89 -1.36 -9.22
CA SER A 149 13.42 -1.09 -7.87
C SER A 149 14.11 -1.99 -6.84
N PHE A 150 14.36 -3.24 -7.20
CA PHE A 150 15.10 -4.19 -6.36
C PHE A 150 16.53 -3.72 -6.11
N ILE A 151 17.25 -3.31 -7.18
CA ILE A 151 18.63 -2.81 -7.07
C ILE A 151 18.70 -1.57 -6.19
N VAL A 152 17.83 -0.56 -6.45
CA VAL A 152 17.82 0.68 -5.68
C VAL A 152 17.52 0.42 -4.21
N LYS A 153 16.56 -0.44 -3.89
CA LYS A 153 16.21 -0.78 -2.50
C LYS A 153 17.33 -1.52 -1.79
N ILE A 154 17.96 -2.52 -2.42
CA ILE A 154 19.10 -3.24 -1.81
C ILE A 154 20.28 -2.28 -1.59
N ALA A 155 20.60 -1.44 -2.58
CA ALA A 155 21.64 -0.44 -2.43
C ALA A 155 21.32 0.53 -1.28
N SER A 156 20.09 1.01 -1.19
CA SER A 156 19.65 1.89 -0.09
C SER A 156 19.75 1.21 1.27
N PHE A 157 19.43 -0.08 1.36
CA PHE A 157 19.59 -0.83 2.61
C PHE A 157 21.09 -1.01 2.97
N GLY A 158 21.92 -1.30 1.99
CA GLY A 158 23.39 -1.34 2.20
C GLY A 158 23.95 0.01 2.70
N LEU A 159 23.52 1.13 2.09
CA LEU A 159 23.90 2.46 2.56
C LEU A 159 23.39 2.73 3.98
N MET A 160 22.19 2.28 4.31
CA MET A 160 21.61 2.40 5.66
C MET A 160 22.46 1.66 6.70
N LEU A 161 22.86 0.42 6.40
CA LEU A 161 23.72 -0.38 7.27
C LEU A 161 25.12 0.23 7.45
N LEU A 162 25.62 0.96 6.46
CA LEU A 162 26.96 1.57 6.51
C LEU A 162 26.97 2.91 7.25
N PHE A 163 25.95 3.73 7.04
CA PHE A 163 25.98 5.14 7.44
C PHE A 163 25.02 5.52 8.57
N VAL A 164 24.01 4.71 8.89
CA VAL A 164 23.07 4.97 9.99
C VAL A 164 23.48 4.12 11.18
N LYS A 165 24.17 4.71 12.16
CA LYS A 165 24.76 4.01 13.32
C LYS A 165 24.25 4.54 14.65
N ASP A 166 23.94 5.82 14.72
CA ASP A 166 23.57 6.53 15.93
C ASP A 166 22.23 7.25 15.79
N GLU A 167 21.64 7.64 16.92
CA GLU A 167 20.37 8.37 16.96
C GLU A 167 20.42 9.71 16.20
N SER A 168 21.60 10.34 16.12
CA SER A 168 21.83 11.59 15.40
C SER A 168 21.80 11.45 13.87
N ASP A 169 21.89 10.23 13.33
CA ASP A 169 21.98 9.96 11.89
C ASP A 169 20.63 10.02 11.18
N TYR A 170 19.60 10.61 11.80
CA TYR A 170 18.27 10.73 11.21
C TYR A 170 18.25 11.51 9.89
N LEU A 171 19.17 12.48 9.69
CA LEU A 171 19.31 13.20 8.41
C LEU A 171 19.87 12.28 7.31
N ILE A 172 20.86 11.46 7.65
CA ILE A 172 21.43 10.46 6.73
C ILE A 172 20.35 9.44 6.36
N TYR A 173 19.59 8.97 7.34
CA TYR A 173 18.46 8.08 7.09
C TYR A 173 17.40 8.73 6.18
N ALA A 174 17.06 9.99 6.42
CA ALA A 174 16.13 10.74 5.58
C ALA A 174 16.61 10.82 4.12
N LEU A 175 17.89 11.10 3.91
CA LEU A 175 18.49 11.13 2.56
C LEU A 175 18.43 9.76 1.88
N ILE A 176 18.80 8.69 2.61
CA ILE A 176 18.72 7.32 2.09
C ILE A 176 17.27 6.94 1.78
N LEU A 177 16.30 7.36 2.59
CA LEU A 177 14.88 7.14 2.35
C LEU A 177 14.42 7.85 1.06
N CYS A 178 14.88 9.08 0.81
CA CYS A 178 14.63 9.78 -0.45
C CYS A 178 15.21 9.01 -1.64
N ILE A 179 16.41 8.46 -1.54
CA ILE A 179 17.04 7.64 -2.58
C ILE A 179 16.24 6.33 -2.78
N ALA A 180 15.82 5.67 -1.71
CA ALA A 180 15.05 4.43 -1.77
C ALA A 180 13.68 4.58 -2.44
N THR A 181 13.04 5.73 -2.24
CA THR A 181 11.69 6.03 -2.75
C THR A 181 11.72 6.70 -4.12
N ALA A 182 12.50 7.75 -4.26
CA ALA A 182 12.53 8.61 -5.45
C ALA A 182 13.77 8.41 -6.36
N GLY A 183 14.80 7.70 -5.91
CA GLY A 183 16.01 7.44 -6.71
C GLY A 183 15.72 6.64 -8.00
N ASN A 184 14.68 5.80 -7.97
CA ASN A 184 14.19 5.12 -9.17
C ASN A 184 13.82 6.09 -10.31
N ASN A 185 13.39 7.30 -9.98
CA ASN A 185 12.92 8.28 -10.95
C ASN A 185 14.04 8.76 -11.87
N LEU A 186 15.25 8.95 -11.33
CA LEU A 186 16.41 9.32 -12.15
C LEU A 186 16.79 8.22 -13.16
N TRP A 187 16.72 6.96 -12.72
CA TRP A 187 16.98 5.84 -13.63
C TRP A 187 15.95 5.73 -14.75
N ASN A 188 14.70 6.09 -14.45
CA ASN A 188 13.65 6.20 -15.47
C ASN A 188 14.00 7.18 -16.58
N ALA A 189 14.49 8.36 -16.23
CA ALA A 189 14.84 9.39 -17.19
C ALA A 189 15.94 8.92 -18.16
N TRP A 190 16.92 8.18 -17.65
CA TRP A 190 18.00 7.64 -18.48
C TRP A 190 17.49 6.64 -19.53
N ASN A 191 16.63 5.70 -19.11
CA ASN A 191 16.15 4.65 -20.00
C ASN A 191 15.05 5.12 -20.98
N LEU A 192 14.51 6.34 -20.77
CA LEU A 192 13.43 6.90 -21.57
C LEU A 192 13.78 7.06 -23.05
N LYS A 193 15.04 7.42 -23.37
CA LYS A 193 15.56 7.61 -24.74
C LYS A 193 15.30 6.41 -25.64
N LYS A 194 15.20 5.19 -25.08
CA LYS A 194 14.93 3.96 -25.85
C LYS A 194 13.51 3.89 -26.40
N TYR A 195 12.55 4.54 -25.76
CA TYR A 195 11.11 4.39 -26.03
C TYR A 195 10.50 5.59 -26.72
N ILE A 196 11.12 6.77 -26.59
CA ILE A 196 10.61 8.05 -27.07
C ILE A 196 11.61 8.67 -28.04
N SER A 197 11.10 9.20 -29.13
CA SER A 197 11.82 9.95 -30.12
C SER A 197 11.31 11.40 -30.13
N LEU A 198 12.08 12.30 -29.55
CA LEU A 198 11.78 13.74 -29.55
C LEU A 198 11.94 14.33 -30.93
N GLU A 199 12.84 13.78 -31.75
CA GLU A 199 13.09 14.22 -33.14
C GLU A 199 11.84 14.00 -34.01
N GLU A 200 11.14 12.88 -33.88
CA GLU A 200 9.91 12.60 -34.62
C GLU A 200 8.80 13.61 -34.28
N ILE A 201 8.74 14.10 -33.04
CA ILE A 201 7.78 15.14 -32.63
C ILE A 201 8.14 16.50 -33.27
N CYS A 202 9.44 16.81 -33.37
CA CYS A 202 9.91 18.06 -33.95
C CYS A 202 9.80 18.09 -35.49
N HIS A 203 10.02 16.95 -36.17
CA HIS A 203 9.94 16.85 -37.65
C HIS A 203 8.49 16.81 -38.15
N SER A 204 7.54 16.29 -37.37
CA SER A 204 6.10 16.37 -37.70
C SER A 204 5.60 17.84 -37.85
N ARG A 205 6.34 18.80 -37.30
CA ARG A 205 6.07 20.23 -37.44
C ARG A 205 6.29 20.76 -38.89
N GLN A 206 7.05 20.05 -39.73
CA GLN A 206 7.45 20.57 -41.07
C GLN A 206 6.61 20.05 -42.23
N GLY A 207 5.71 19.07 -42.04
CA GLY A 207 5.20 18.35 -43.21
C GLY A 207 3.70 18.30 -43.48
N LYS A 208 2.77 18.60 -42.56
CA LYS A 208 1.32 18.66 -42.87
C LYS A 208 0.59 19.57 -41.87
N ALA A 209 -0.26 20.44 -42.41
CA ALA A 209 -1.13 21.38 -41.70
C ALA A 209 -2.35 20.68 -41.05
N ALA A 210 -2.10 19.69 -40.18
CA ALA A 210 -3.14 19.03 -39.39
C ALA A 210 -2.67 18.93 -37.96
N ASP A 211 -3.19 19.82 -37.11
CA ASP A 211 -3.23 19.77 -35.65
C ASP A 211 -1.90 19.40 -34.93
N THR A 212 -0.89 20.25 -35.11
CA THR A 212 0.46 20.10 -34.53
C THR A 212 0.57 20.57 -33.07
N GLY A 213 -0.56 20.97 -32.43
CA GLY A 213 -0.60 21.47 -31.07
C GLY A 213 -0.54 20.34 -30.02
N LEU A 214 0.14 20.58 -28.89
CA LEU A 214 0.01 19.76 -27.70
C LEU A 214 -1.37 20.01 -27.07
N HIS A 215 -2.17 18.95 -26.90
CA HIS A 215 -3.53 19.07 -26.35
C HIS A 215 -3.54 18.77 -24.85
N ILE A 216 -2.82 19.56 -24.05
CA ILE A 216 -2.74 19.39 -22.61
C ILE A 216 -4.13 19.45 -21.95
N GLY A 217 -5.03 20.32 -22.47
CA GLY A 217 -6.37 20.52 -21.91
C GLY A 217 -7.25 19.25 -21.85
N LYS A 218 -7.09 18.31 -22.80
CA LYS A 218 -7.86 17.06 -22.82
C LYS A 218 -7.56 16.15 -21.63
N HIS A 219 -6.34 16.27 -21.06
CA HIS A 219 -5.90 15.45 -19.91
C HIS A 219 -6.29 16.06 -18.57
N MET A 220 -6.52 17.38 -18.49
CA MET A 220 -6.72 18.08 -17.22
C MET A 220 -7.94 17.58 -16.45
N ARG A 221 -9.09 17.44 -17.12
CA ARG A 221 -10.32 16.99 -16.45
C ARG A 221 -10.20 15.57 -15.85
N PRO A 222 -9.74 14.54 -16.58
CA PRO A 222 -9.53 13.21 -16.00
C PRO A 222 -8.50 13.20 -14.87
N VAL A 223 -7.39 13.94 -15.02
CA VAL A 223 -6.31 14.02 -14.05
C VAL A 223 -6.81 14.66 -12.74
N MET A 224 -7.58 15.75 -12.81
CA MET A 224 -8.15 16.42 -11.64
C MET A 224 -9.19 15.57 -10.91
N ILE A 225 -9.99 14.77 -11.63
CA ILE A 225 -10.93 13.83 -11.01
C ILE A 225 -10.17 12.75 -10.22
N LEU A 226 -9.10 12.21 -10.80
CA LEU A 226 -8.27 11.21 -10.13
C LEU A 226 -7.50 11.80 -8.95
N LEU A 227 -7.00 13.04 -9.08
CA LEU A 227 -6.40 13.75 -7.95
C LEU A 227 -7.38 13.89 -6.79
N ALA A 228 -8.60 14.36 -7.05
CA ALA A 228 -9.62 14.50 -6.01
C ALA A 228 -9.93 13.16 -5.31
N SER A 229 -9.95 12.06 -6.08
CA SER A 229 -10.12 10.72 -5.53
C SER A 229 -8.94 10.28 -4.65
N SER A 230 -7.70 10.53 -5.10
CA SER A 230 -6.50 10.22 -4.32
C SER A 230 -6.42 11.06 -3.05
N ILE A 231 -6.70 12.36 -3.14
CA ILE A 231 -6.74 13.26 -1.98
C ILE A 231 -7.75 12.75 -0.95
N ALA A 232 -8.96 12.36 -1.38
CA ALA A 232 -9.97 11.84 -0.47
C ALA A 232 -9.53 10.57 0.26
N THR A 233 -8.67 9.75 -0.36
CA THR A 233 -8.18 8.50 0.24
C THR A 233 -6.93 8.73 1.11
N ASP A 234 -5.97 9.53 0.62
CA ASP A 234 -4.65 9.62 1.25
C ASP A 234 -4.60 10.67 2.37
N ILE A 235 -5.43 11.72 2.31
CA ILE A 235 -5.42 12.78 3.34
C ILE A 235 -5.71 12.20 4.73
N TYR A 236 -6.77 11.40 4.86
CA TYR A 236 -7.11 10.90 6.19
C TYR A 236 -6.10 9.88 6.73
N THR A 237 -5.43 9.12 5.87
CA THR A 237 -4.42 8.14 6.29
C THR A 237 -3.10 8.78 6.76
N MET A 238 -2.86 10.04 6.41
CA MET A 238 -1.65 10.78 6.75
C MET A 238 -1.87 11.80 7.88
N LEU A 239 -3.13 12.24 8.08
CA LEU A 239 -3.48 13.29 9.04
C LEU A 239 -3.18 12.88 10.49
N ASP A 240 -3.34 11.60 10.80
CA ASP A 240 -3.05 11.04 12.12
C ASP A 240 -1.63 11.43 12.60
N SER A 241 -0.63 11.30 11.73
CA SER A 241 0.77 11.62 12.06
C SER A 241 0.99 13.12 12.28
N VAL A 242 0.27 13.98 11.55
CA VAL A 242 0.37 15.44 11.70
C VAL A 242 -0.27 15.89 13.02
N MET A 243 -1.43 15.34 13.34
CA MET A 243 -2.10 15.66 14.61
C MET A 243 -1.33 15.11 15.81
N LEU A 244 -0.77 13.90 15.70
CA LEU A 244 0.07 13.32 16.78
C LEU A 244 1.30 14.18 17.04
N GLU A 245 1.98 14.64 16.00
CA GLU A 245 3.13 15.51 16.16
C GLU A 245 2.76 16.82 16.85
N TYR A 246 1.67 17.45 16.39
CA TYR A 246 1.20 18.71 16.95
C TYR A 246 0.85 18.64 18.44
N TYR A 247 0.20 17.55 18.89
CA TYR A 247 -0.21 17.41 20.29
C TYR A 247 0.85 16.81 21.20
N TYR A 248 1.66 15.87 20.71
CA TYR A 248 2.53 15.02 21.55
C TYR A 248 3.95 14.84 21.02
N GLY A 249 4.29 15.48 19.89
CA GLY A 249 5.62 15.43 19.32
C GLY A 249 5.99 14.12 18.60
N GLU A 250 7.21 14.07 18.18
CA GLU A 250 7.75 13.07 17.23
C GLU A 250 7.73 11.65 17.76
N THR A 251 7.97 11.44 19.05
CA THR A 251 8.03 10.10 19.66
C THR A 251 6.74 9.31 19.46
N ASN A 252 5.57 9.97 19.65
CA ASN A 252 4.27 9.33 19.46
C ASN A 252 3.99 9.03 17.98
N VAL A 253 4.50 9.87 17.07
CA VAL A 253 4.48 9.58 15.63
C VAL A 253 5.31 8.33 15.32
N GLY A 254 6.46 8.15 15.98
CA GLY A 254 7.30 6.96 15.84
C GLY A 254 6.57 5.69 16.24
N TYR A 255 5.92 5.68 17.41
CA TYR A 255 5.11 4.55 17.87
C TYR A 255 3.99 4.19 16.89
N TYR A 256 3.19 5.20 16.49
CA TYR A 256 2.08 5.01 15.59
C TYR A 256 2.51 4.54 14.20
N SER A 257 3.50 5.21 13.60
CA SER A 257 3.93 4.92 12.23
C SER A 257 4.50 3.50 12.08
N ASN A 258 5.22 2.99 13.09
CA ASN A 258 5.74 1.64 13.06
C ASN A 258 4.64 0.59 13.22
N ALA A 259 3.68 0.82 14.12
CA ALA A 259 2.51 -0.06 14.25
C ALA A 259 1.69 -0.12 12.95
N VAL A 260 1.43 1.04 12.32
CA VAL A 260 0.73 1.12 11.02
C VAL A 260 1.49 0.35 9.93
N LYS A 261 2.82 0.40 9.89
CA LYS A 261 3.62 -0.33 8.89
C LYS A 261 3.42 -1.85 8.98
N ILE A 262 3.42 -2.43 10.21
CA ILE A 262 3.17 -3.87 10.40
C ILE A 262 1.79 -4.24 9.86
N VAL A 263 0.76 -3.51 10.27
CA VAL A 263 -0.63 -3.77 9.89
C VAL A 263 -0.79 -3.65 8.38
N ARG A 264 -0.26 -2.58 7.78
CA ARG A 264 -0.30 -2.33 6.33
C ARG A 264 0.35 -3.45 5.52
N MET A 265 1.49 -3.96 5.97
CA MET A 265 2.13 -5.10 5.33
C MET A 265 1.27 -6.36 5.40
N THR A 266 0.75 -6.65 6.59
CA THR A 266 -0.03 -7.87 6.82
C THR A 266 -1.28 -7.90 5.95
N TYR A 267 -2.06 -6.82 5.91
CA TYR A 267 -3.25 -6.80 5.06
C TYR A 267 -2.92 -6.78 3.56
N THR A 268 -1.78 -6.19 3.15
CA THR A 268 -1.35 -6.19 1.73
C THR A 268 -1.13 -7.60 1.21
N VAL A 269 -0.58 -8.51 2.03
CA VAL A 269 -0.44 -9.92 1.68
C VAL A 269 -1.81 -10.58 1.51
N VAL A 270 -2.74 -10.35 2.42
CA VAL A 270 -4.11 -10.88 2.34
C VAL A 270 -4.81 -10.39 1.07
N ILE A 271 -4.77 -9.10 0.81
CA ILE A 271 -5.36 -8.46 -0.37
C ILE A 271 -4.78 -9.03 -1.67
N ALA A 272 -3.46 -9.22 -1.76
CA ALA A 272 -2.81 -9.75 -2.95
C ALA A 272 -3.36 -11.12 -3.37
N LEU A 273 -3.71 -11.97 -2.39
CA LEU A 273 -4.28 -13.29 -2.64
C LEU A 273 -5.73 -13.25 -3.12
N VAL A 274 -6.51 -12.27 -2.70
CA VAL A 274 -7.93 -12.16 -3.13
C VAL A 274 -8.10 -11.29 -4.37
N ALA A 275 -7.12 -10.47 -4.73
CA ALA A 275 -7.18 -9.62 -5.92
C ALA A 275 -7.33 -10.41 -7.24
N VAL A 276 -6.92 -11.69 -7.26
CA VAL A 276 -7.07 -12.58 -8.42
C VAL A 276 -8.53 -12.86 -8.81
N PHE A 277 -9.47 -12.59 -7.92
CA PHE A 277 -10.90 -12.75 -8.20
C PHE A 277 -11.47 -11.61 -9.05
N TYR A 278 -10.88 -10.42 -9.00
CA TYR A 278 -11.41 -9.22 -9.68
C TYR A 278 -11.66 -9.40 -11.18
N PRO A 279 -10.71 -9.87 -12.01
CA PRO A 279 -10.92 -9.99 -13.45
C PRO A 279 -12.05 -10.96 -13.79
N ARG A 280 -12.16 -12.08 -13.05
CA ARG A 280 -13.20 -13.10 -13.26
C ARG A 280 -14.58 -12.60 -12.87
N ILE A 281 -14.70 -11.94 -11.71
CA ILE A 281 -15.95 -11.34 -11.26
C ILE A 281 -16.39 -10.25 -12.24
N SER A 282 -15.50 -9.37 -12.65
CA SER A 282 -15.78 -8.30 -13.62
C SER A 282 -16.29 -8.87 -14.96
N MET A 283 -15.70 -9.98 -15.43
CA MET A 283 -16.13 -10.64 -16.66
C MET A 283 -17.54 -11.27 -16.51
N CYS A 284 -17.83 -11.92 -15.39
CA CYS A 284 -19.15 -12.49 -15.11
C CYS A 284 -20.24 -11.40 -15.11
N TYR A 285 -19.98 -10.25 -14.46
CA TYR A 285 -20.94 -9.13 -14.45
C TYR A 285 -21.14 -8.53 -15.86
N LYS A 286 -20.06 -8.38 -16.64
CA LYS A 286 -20.17 -7.92 -18.04
C LYS A 286 -21.01 -8.88 -18.91
N GLN A 287 -20.90 -10.19 -18.68
CA GLN A 287 -21.65 -11.24 -19.37
C GLN A 287 -23.04 -11.48 -18.78
N LYS A 288 -23.42 -10.77 -17.70
CA LYS A 288 -24.67 -10.97 -16.95
C LYS A 288 -24.83 -12.37 -16.32
N ASP A 289 -23.71 -13.09 -16.14
CA ASP A 289 -23.69 -14.36 -15.41
C ASP A 289 -23.55 -14.11 -13.89
N TYR A 290 -24.64 -13.63 -13.32
CA TYR A 290 -24.70 -13.30 -11.89
C TYR A 290 -24.57 -14.52 -10.98
N LYS A 291 -24.94 -15.72 -11.47
CA LYS A 291 -24.83 -16.96 -10.68
C LYS A 291 -23.38 -17.33 -10.43
N THR A 292 -22.56 -17.39 -11.48
CA THR A 292 -21.12 -17.66 -11.37
C THR A 292 -20.40 -16.51 -10.66
N GLY A 293 -20.77 -15.25 -10.96
CA GLY A 293 -20.24 -14.09 -10.27
C GLY A 293 -20.44 -14.14 -8.76
N ASN A 294 -21.64 -14.49 -8.31
CA ASN A 294 -21.99 -14.63 -6.88
C ASN A 294 -21.23 -15.77 -6.20
N ALA A 295 -21.07 -16.91 -6.90
CA ALA A 295 -20.25 -18.03 -6.39
C ALA A 295 -18.78 -17.63 -6.20
N LEU A 296 -18.21 -16.86 -7.14
CA LEU A 296 -16.85 -16.34 -7.03
C LEU A 296 -16.69 -15.33 -5.88
N ILE A 297 -17.67 -14.44 -5.68
CA ILE A 297 -17.69 -13.49 -4.56
C ILE A 297 -17.73 -14.24 -3.23
N ASN A 298 -18.64 -15.21 -3.06
CA ASN A 298 -18.72 -16.01 -1.84
C ASN A 298 -17.38 -16.71 -1.54
N ARG A 299 -16.79 -17.31 -2.57
CA ARG A 299 -15.50 -17.99 -2.42
C ARG A 299 -14.36 -17.02 -2.09
N GLY A 300 -14.29 -15.88 -2.76
CA GLY A 300 -13.29 -14.84 -2.45
C GLY A 300 -13.43 -14.33 -1.03
N THR A 301 -14.66 -14.12 -0.54
CA THR A 301 -14.92 -13.71 0.85
C THR A 301 -14.51 -14.80 1.85
N GLN A 302 -14.77 -16.07 1.55
CA GLN A 302 -14.34 -17.19 2.40
C GLN A 302 -12.81 -17.27 2.50
N ILE A 303 -12.10 -17.16 1.38
CA ILE A 303 -10.62 -17.13 1.37
C ILE A 303 -10.07 -15.91 2.12
N LEU A 304 -10.70 -14.74 1.94
CA LEU A 304 -10.34 -13.53 2.66
C LEU A 304 -10.43 -13.73 4.18
N LEU A 305 -11.56 -14.22 4.68
CA LEU A 305 -11.77 -14.45 6.11
C LEU A 305 -10.83 -15.52 6.67
N LEU A 306 -10.60 -16.60 5.90
CA LEU A 306 -9.67 -17.67 6.26
C LEU A 306 -8.25 -17.16 6.47
N LEU A 307 -7.84 -16.08 5.80
CA LEU A 307 -6.52 -15.50 5.91
C LEU A 307 -6.47 -14.29 6.86
N ALA A 308 -7.45 -13.38 6.75
CA ALA A 308 -7.44 -12.13 7.52
C ALA A 308 -7.68 -12.35 9.02
N LEU A 309 -8.57 -13.29 9.39
CA LEU A 309 -8.88 -13.56 10.80
C LEU A 309 -7.66 -14.06 11.60
N PRO A 310 -6.93 -15.10 11.18
CA PRO A 310 -5.76 -15.56 11.92
C PRO A 310 -4.63 -14.51 11.93
N CYS A 311 -4.46 -13.72 10.85
CA CYS A 311 -3.49 -12.64 10.83
C CYS A 311 -3.84 -11.55 11.85
N ALA A 312 -5.10 -11.11 11.91
CA ALA A 312 -5.55 -10.09 12.86
C ALA A 312 -5.47 -10.58 14.30
N ALA A 313 -6.02 -11.76 14.59
CA ALA A 313 -6.02 -12.35 15.93
C ALA A 313 -4.61 -12.74 16.40
N GLY A 314 -3.79 -13.30 15.51
CA GLY A 314 -2.41 -13.64 15.79
C GLY A 314 -1.58 -12.40 16.14
N LEU A 315 -1.69 -11.32 15.34
CA LEU A 315 -0.97 -10.07 15.61
C LEU A 315 -1.46 -9.40 16.91
N LEU A 316 -2.76 -9.45 17.19
CA LEU A 316 -3.32 -8.95 18.45
C LEU A 316 -2.75 -9.69 19.64
N ALA A 317 -2.70 -11.03 19.59
CA ALA A 317 -2.18 -11.87 20.67
C ALA A 317 -0.67 -11.67 20.85
N THR A 318 0.11 -11.62 19.76
CA THR A 318 1.58 -11.61 19.80
C THR A 318 2.21 -10.22 19.80
N ALA A 319 1.43 -9.14 19.84
CA ALA A 319 1.92 -7.76 19.75
C ALA A 319 3.03 -7.45 20.76
N GLU A 320 2.91 -7.99 22.00
CA GLU A 320 3.85 -7.80 23.09
C GLU A 320 5.25 -8.36 22.80
N TYR A 321 5.34 -9.33 21.90
CA TYR A 321 6.60 -9.93 21.46
C TYR A 321 7.07 -9.40 20.11
N VAL A 322 6.12 -9.11 19.21
CA VAL A 322 6.41 -8.62 17.86
C VAL A 322 7.01 -7.22 17.88
N VAL A 323 6.51 -6.32 18.73
CA VAL A 323 7.01 -4.95 18.82
C VAL A 323 8.47 -4.91 19.27
N PRO A 324 8.86 -5.50 20.43
CA PRO A 324 10.27 -5.47 20.83
C PRO A 324 11.18 -6.27 19.91
N LEU A 325 10.69 -7.35 19.28
CA LEU A 325 11.45 -8.10 18.27
C LEU A 325 11.84 -7.22 17.07
N LEU A 326 10.86 -6.52 16.52
CA LEU A 326 11.05 -5.75 15.28
C LEU A 326 11.68 -4.38 15.53
N PHE A 327 11.38 -3.73 16.65
CA PHE A 327 11.71 -2.32 16.85
C PHE A 327 12.53 -2.04 18.11
N GLY A 328 12.73 -3.05 18.97
CA GLY A 328 13.39 -2.88 20.26
C GLY A 328 12.41 -2.44 21.36
N ARG A 329 12.83 -2.62 22.63
CA ARG A 329 12.01 -2.31 23.81
C ARG A 329 11.65 -0.84 23.98
N ALA A 330 12.39 0.07 23.35
CA ALA A 330 12.03 1.49 23.34
C ALA A 330 10.67 1.75 22.68
N PHE A 331 10.17 0.80 21.88
CA PHE A 331 8.86 0.85 21.24
C PHE A 331 7.75 0.14 22.00
N ASP A 332 7.97 -0.36 23.21
CA ASP A 332 6.94 -1.03 24.02
C ASP A 332 5.64 -0.20 24.18
N PRO A 333 5.66 1.17 24.26
CA PRO A 333 4.44 1.97 24.24
C PRO A 333 3.60 1.86 22.95
N ALA A 334 4.13 1.27 21.87
CA ALA A 334 3.38 0.99 20.65
C ALA A 334 2.59 -0.33 20.70
N ILE A 335 2.76 -1.15 21.74
CA ILE A 335 2.06 -2.45 21.88
C ILE A 335 0.54 -2.27 21.89
N PRO A 336 -0.06 -1.42 22.74
CA PRO A 336 -1.50 -1.18 22.71
C PRO A 336 -1.98 -0.66 21.34
N THR A 337 -1.22 0.27 20.76
CA THR A 337 -1.49 0.81 19.43
C THR A 337 -1.56 -0.29 18.37
N LEU A 338 -0.58 -1.21 18.36
CA LEU A 338 -0.56 -2.34 17.43
C LEU A 338 -1.73 -3.30 17.65
N ARG A 339 -2.09 -3.58 18.93
CA ARG A 339 -3.26 -4.39 19.27
C ARG A 339 -4.55 -3.79 18.70
N ILE A 340 -4.77 -2.49 18.87
CA ILE A 340 -5.93 -1.77 18.32
C ILE A 340 -5.91 -1.85 16.79
N LEU A 341 -4.80 -1.50 16.16
CA LEU A 341 -4.66 -1.47 14.72
C LEU A 341 -4.72 -2.86 14.07
N SER A 342 -4.46 -3.96 14.81
CA SER A 342 -4.53 -5.32 14.25
C SER A 342 -5.91 -5.66 13.70
N VAL A 343 -6.97 -5.06 14.26
CA VAL A 343 -8.35 -5.20 13.80
C VAL A 343 -8.53 -4.66 12.38
N LEU A 344 -7.73 -3.66 11.98
CA LEU A 344 -7.76 -3.09 10.63
C LEU A 344 -7.38 -4.12 9.57
N ILE A 345 -6.59 -5.16 9.88
CA ILE A 345 -6.26 -6.21 8.92
C ILE A 345 -7.53 -6.83 8.35
N LEU A 346 -8.50 -7.12 9.23
CA LEU A 346 -9.78 -7.67 8.82
C LEU A 346 -10.65 -6.62 8.11
N ILE A 347 -10.80 -5.44 8.71
CA ILE A 347 -11.67 -4.38 8.23
C ILE A 347 -11.20 -3.88 6.85
N PHE A 348 -9.92 -3.58 6.66
CA PHE A 348 -9.35 -3.17 5.37
C PHE A 348 -9.47 -4.26 4.30
N SER A 349 -9.26 -5.51 4.68
CA SER A 349 -9.39 -6.61 3.72
C SER A 349 -10.84 -6.73 3.23
N ILE A 350 -11.82 -6.60 4.11
CA ILE A 350 -13.25 -6.60 3.77
C ILE A 350 -13.58 -5.36 2.92
N ALA A 351 -13.17 -4.15 3.34
CA ALA A 351 -13.41 -2.92 2.60
C ALA A 351 -12.84 -2.99 1.18
N TYR A 352 -11.61 -3.48 1.04
CA TYR A 352 -10.97 -3.67 -0.27
C TYR A 352 -11.77 -4.63 -1.15
N PHE A 353 -12.22 -5.77 -0.60
CA PHE A 353 -12.98 -6.75 -1.35
C PHE A 353 -14.34 -6.20 -1.80
N LEU A 354 -15.06 -5.53 -0.91
CA LEU A 354 -16.35 -4.91 -1.21
C LEU A 354 -16.21 -3.76 -2.23
N GLY A 355 -15.27 -2.84 -2.01
CA GLY A 355 -15.05 -1.67 -2.83
C GLY A 355 -14.37 -2.01 -4.16
N HIS A 356 -13.10 -2.42 -4.10
CA HIS A 356 -12.26 -2.57 -5.28
C HIS A 356 -12.56 -3.83 -6.10
N ILE A 357 -13.19 -4.87 -5.53
CA ILE A 357 -13.51 -6.09 -6.27
C ILE A 357 -14.99 -6.09 -6.69
N ILE A 358 -15.93 -5.88 -5.75
CA ILE A 358 -17.35 -6.01 -6.07
C ILE A 358 -17.89 -4.72 -6.69
N LEU A 359 -17.80 -3.58 -6.00
CA LEU A 359 -18.40 -2.33 -6.46
C LEU A 359 -17.75 -1.78 -7.73
N THR A 360 -16.43 -1.95 -7.90
CA THR A 360 -15.77 -1.59 -9.16
C THR A 360 -16.20 -2.52 -10.32
N ALA A 361 -16.35 -3.83 -10.08
CA ALA A 361 -16.84 -4.76 -11.11
C ALA A 361 -18.28 -4.49 -11.53
N THR A 362 -19.07 -3.84 -10.66
CA THR A 362 -20.48 -3.46 -10.92
C THR A 362 -20.66 -2.03 -11.40
N GLY A 363 -19.55 -1.25 -11.58
CA GLY A 363 -19.60 0.14 -12.06
C GLY A 363 -20.09 1.15 -11.01
N MET A 364 -19.94 0.83 -9.72
CA MET A 364 -20.43 1.64 -8.60
C MET A 364 -19.31 2.43 -7.89
N GLU A 365 -18.29 2.88 -8.63
CA GLU A 365 -17.13 3.59 -8.07
C GLU A 365 -17.51 4.87 -7.29
N LYS A 366 -18.62 5.52 -7.67
CA LYS A 366 -19.13 6.69 -6.93
C LYS A 366 -19.49 6.38 -5.47
N MET A 367 -19.88 5.15 -5.16
CA MET A 367 -20.17 4.73 -3.80
C MET A 367 -18.90 4.53 -2.98
N ILE A 368 -17.83 4.06 -3.63
CA ILE A 368 -16.52 3.97 -3.00
C ILE A 368 -16.06 5.35 -2.57
N LEU A 369 -16.12 6.34 -3.48
CA LEU A 369 -15.73 7.71 -3.17
C LEU A 369 -16.57 8.29 -2.01
N ARG A 370 -17.90 8.10 -2.02
CA ARG A 370 -18.77 8.57 -0.92
C ARG A 370 -18.39 7.92 0.41
N ALA A 371 -18.18 6.61 0.44
CA ALA A 371 -17.75 5.89 1.64
C ALA A 371 -16.42 6.44 2.16
N THR A 372 -15.43 6.61 1.29
CA THR A 372 -14.11 7.14 1.64
C THR A 372 -14.18 8.56 2.20
N VAL A 373 -14.95 9.45 1.55
CA VAL A 373 -15.14 10.83 2.06
C VAL A 373 -15.82 10.83 3.42
N THR A 374 -16.86 9.99 3.63
CA THR A 374 -17.51 9.86 4.94
C THR A 374 -16.53 9.35 5.99
N GLY A 375 -15.73 8.33 5.66
CA GLY A 375 -14.67 7.80 6.52
C GLY A 375 -13.65 8.89 6.89
N ALA A 376 -13.22 9.69 5.92
CA ALA A 376 -12.30 10.80 6.16
C ALA A 376 -12.86 11.83 7.17
N VAL A 377 -14.13 12.21 7.03
CA VAL A 377 -14.79 13.12 7.99
C VAL A 377 -14.84 12.48 9.38
N VAL A 378 -15.24 11.22 9.49
CA VAL A 378 -15.26 10.48 10.76
C VAL A 378 -13.88 10.40 11.38
N ASN A 379 -12.84 10.10 10.59
CA ASN A 379 -11.45 10.04 11.06
C ASN A 379 -11.00 11.38 11.64
N VAL A 380 -11.23 12.49 10.92
CA VAL A 380 -10.87 13.83 11.39
C VAL A 380 -11.58 14.16 12.71
N CYS A 381 -12.89 13.96 12.80
CA CYS A 381 -13.66 14.21 14.03
C CYS A 381 -13.18 13.32 15.19
N ALA A 382 -12.95 12.04 14.93
CA ALA A 382 -12.48 11.10 15.93
C ALA A 382 -11.05 11.43 16.41
N ASN A 383 -10.15 11.84 15.51
CA ASN A 383 -8.80 12.28 15.86
C ASN A 383 -8.82 13.51 16.78
N PHE A 384 -9.62 14.52 16.47
CA PHE A 384 -9.76 15.71 17.33
C PHE A 384 -10.27 15.36 18.73
N ALA A 385 -11.15 14.35 18.84
CA ALA A 385 -11.70 13.94 20.12
C ALA A 385 -10.75 12.99 20.90
N LEU A 386 -10.07 12.05 20.22
CA LEU A 386 -9.38 10.95 20.87
C LEU A 386 -7.88 11.18 21.01
N ILE A 387 -7.20 11.82 20.05
CA ILE A 387 -5.75 12.04 20.14
C ILE A 387 -5.38 12.85 21.40
N PRO A 388 -6.06 13.97 21.75
CA PRO A 388 -5.71 14.74 22.93
C PRO A 388 -5.77 13.96 24.25
N VAL A 389 -6.55 12.88 24.30
CA VAL A 389 -6.75 12.06 25.53
C VAL A 389 -5.91 10.79 25.50
N LEU A 390 -5.86 10.10 24.36
CA LEU A 390 -5.31 8.75 24.22
C LEU A 390 -4.01 8.71 23.41
N LYS A 391 -3.47 9.83 22.97
CA LYS A 391 -2.23 9.91 22.19
C LYS A 391 -2.31 9.03 20.92
N GLN A 392 -1.25 8.23 20.65
CA GLN A 392 -1.18 7.32 19.50
C GLN A 392 -2.28 6.25 19.50
N ASP A 393 -2.77 5.84 20.67
CA ASP A 393 -3.88 4.88 20.75
C ASP A 393 -5.20 5.53 20.33
N GLY A 394 -5.37 6.83 20.57
CA GLY A 394 -6.49 7.63 20.08
C GLY A 394 -6.52 7.69 18.54
N ALA A 395 -5.37 7.90 17.89
CA ALA A 395 -5.24 7.85 16.44
C ALA A 395 -5.58 6.45 15.89
N ALA A 396 -5.12 5.40 16.59
CA ALA A 396 -5.42 4.01 16.22
C ALA A 396 -6.93 3.70 16.29
N ILE A 397 -7.61 4.12 17.35
CA ILE A 397 -9.06 3.97 17.50
C ILE A 397 -9.80 4.76 16.43
N ALA A 398 -9.39 6.01 16.16
CA ALA A 398 -10.00 6.86 15.12
C ALA A 398 -9.90 6.19 13.74
N SER A 399 -8.74 5.61 13.41
CA SER A 399 -8.52 4.86 12.17
C SER A 399 -9.41 3.62 12.08
N VAL A 400 -9.58 2.86 13.18
CA VAL A 400 -10.47 1.68 13.23
C VAL A 400 -11.93 2.10 13.04
N LEU A 401 -12.37 3.15 13.73
CA LEU A 401 -13.76 3.66 13.62
C LEU A 401 -14.07 4.16 12.22
N SER A 402 -13.20 4.96 11.64
CA SER A 402 -13.39 5.49 10.29
C SER A 402 -13.48 4.40 9.24
N GLU A 403 -12.57 3.41 9.30
CA GLU A 403 -12.56 2.31 8.35
C GLU A 403 -13.74 1.34 8.55
N ALA A 404 -14.20 1.16 9.79
CA ALA A 404 -15.43 0.43 10.08
C ALA A 404 -16.66 1.11 9.42
N VAL A 405 -16.77 2.45 9.50
CA VAL A 405 -17.83 3.22 8.86
C VAL A 405 -17.75 3.05 7.32
N VAL A 406 -16.55 3.18 6.73
CA VAL A 406 -16.35 2.93 5.29
C VAL A 406 -16.84 1.54 4.92
N THR A 407 -16.41 0.52 5.67
CA THR A 407 -16.77 -0.88 5.42
C THR A 407 -18.27 -1.11 5.50
N VAL A 408 -18.95 -0.54 6.48
CA VAL A 408 -20.41 -0.64 6.64
C VAL A 408 -21.12 0.00 5.44
N ILE A 409 -20.71 1.20 5.02
CA ILE A 409 -21.30 1.87 3.85
C ILE A 409 -21.12 1.00 2.59
N LEU A 410 -19.91 0.47 2.36
CA LEU A 410 -19.63 -0.40 1.23
C LEU A 410 -20.47 -1.68 1.29
N LEU A 411 -20.61 -2.30 2.48
CA LEU A 411 -21.41 -3.51 2.69
C LEU A 411 -22.89 -3.28 2.37
N VAL A 412 -23.46 -2.17 2.85
CA VAL A 412 -24.86 -1.81 2.59
C VAL A 412 -25.15 -1.67 1.10
N HIS A 413 -24.20 -1.13 0.32
CA HIS A 413 -24.37 -0.97 -1.12
C HIS A 413 -24.06 -2.27 -1.88
N ALA A 414 -23.00 -2.96 -1.48
CA ALA A 414 -22.57 -4.19 -2.13
C ALA A 414 -23.60 -5.33 -1.98
N LYS A 415 -24.30 -5.44 -0.83
CA LYS A 415 -25.32 -6.50 -0.60
C LYS A 415 -26.45 -6.54 -1.62
N LYS A 416 -26.64 -5.48 -2.42
CA LYS A 416 -27.60 -5.45 -3.51
C LYS A 416 -27.18 -6.32 -4.71
N TYR A 417 -25.89 -6.61 -4.82
CA TYR A 417 -25.30 -7.29 -5.97
C TYR A 417 -24.92 -8.73 -5.67
N TYR A 418 -24.91 -9.14 -4.41
CA TYR A 418 -24.57 -10.51 -4.04
C TYR A 418 -25.27 -10.94 -2.74
N ILE A 419 -25.40 -12.26 -2.58
CA ILE A 419 -25.91 -12.89 -1.37
C ILE A 419 -24.76 -13.70 -0.76
N LEU A 420 -24.26 -13.27 0.42
CA LEU A 420 -23.30 -14.06 1.17
C LEU A 420 -23.96 -15.31 1.71
N LYS A 421 -23.38 -16.47 1.38
CA LYS A 421 -23.78 -17.75 1.92
C LYS A 421 -22.58 -18.43 2.53
N PHE A 422 -22.59 -18.54 3.84
CA PHE A 422 -21.62 -19.33 4.58
C PHE A 422 -22.30 -20.60 5.09
N SER A 423 -21.67 -21.76 4.86
CA SER A 423 -22.14 -22.99 5.49
C SER A 423 -21.87 -22.92 7.01
N ARG A 424 -22.74 -23.53 7.80
CA ARG A 424 -22.50 -23.65 9.25
C ARG A 424 -21.18 -24.37 9.53
N HIS A 425 -20.86 -25.36 8.70
CA HIS A 425 -19.63 -26.12 8.77
C HIS A 425 -18.39 -25.22 8.58
N TYR A 426 -18.40 -24.33 7.55
CA TYR A 426 -17.32 -23.37 7.32
C TYR A 426 -17.09 -22.46 8.53
N ILE A 427 -18.16 -21.90 9.10
CA ILE A 427 -18.06 -21.00 10.25
C ILE A 427 -17.50 -21.76 11.47
N LEU A 428 -18.02 -22.95 11.76
CA LEU A 428 -17.58 -23.76 12.91
C LEU A 428 -16.10 -24.17 12.76
N THR A 429 -15.70 -24.69 11.62
CA THR A 429 -14.31 -25.10 11.38
C THR A 429 -13.33 -23.92 11.48
N LEU A 430 -13.72 -22.75 10.96
CA LEU A 430 -12.93 -21.52 11.04
C LEU A 430 -12.78 -21.05 12.51
N THR A 431 -13.87 -21.07 13.26
CA THR A 431 -13.87 -20.66 14.69
C THR A 431 -13.04 -21.61 15.53
N ILE A 432 -13.20 -22.93 15.36
CA ILE A 432 -12.40 -23.92 16.10
C ILE A 432 -10.93 -23.80 15.78
N ALA A 433 -10.56 -23.62 14.50
CA ALA A 433 -9.18 -23.45 14.10
C ALA A 433 -8.56 -22.19 14.68
N LEU A 434 -9.32 -21.08 14.71
CA LEU A 434 -8.89 -19.81 15.30
C LEU A 434 -8.67 -19.94 16.82
N LEU A 435 -9.60 -20.58 17.53
CA LEU A 435 -9.48 -20.82 18.97
C LEU A 435 -8.30 -21.75 19.28
N ALA A 436 -8.11 -22.81 18.50
CA ALA A 436 -6.95 -23.71 18.66
C ALA A 436 -5.62 -22.96 18.43
N MET A 437 -5.56 -22.12 17.39
CA MET A 437 -4.40 -21.26 17.14
C MET A 437 -4.10 -20.37 18.32
N LEU A 438 -5.10 -19.66 18.86
CA LEU A 438 -4.93 -18.77 20.01
C LEU A 438 -4.55 -19.54 21.28
N ALA A 439 -5.17 -20.70 21.53
CA ALA A 439 -4.83 -21.53 22.68
C ALA A 439 -3.36 -22.00 22.65
N VAL A 440 -2.88 -22.40 21.47
CA VAL A 440 -1.47 -22.76 21.28
C VAL A 440 -0.56 -21.53 21.43
N THR A 441 -0.96 -20.37 20.90
CA THR A 441 -0.20 -19.13 21.06
C THR A 441 -0.02 -18.79 22.52
N PHE A 442 -1.11 -18.71 23.30
CA PHE A 442 -1.06 -18.41 24.75
C PHE A 442 -0.37 -19.50 25.58
N GLY A 443 -0.52 -20.77 25.20
CA GLY A 443 0.18 -21.86 25.88
C GLY A 443 1.70 -21.84 25.67
N LEU A 444 2.14 -21.49 24.47
CA LEU A 444 3.57 -21.41 24.15
C LEU A 444 4.20 -20.09 24.62
N GLU A 445 3.43 -19.02 24.79
CA GLU A 445 3.93 -17.75 25.34
C GLU A 445 4.58 -17.93 26.71
N GLN A 446 4.05 -18.83 27.55
CA GLN A 446 4.62 -19.15 28.86
C GLN A 446 6.01 -19.79 28.79
N LEU A 447 6.37 -20.37 27.62
CA LEU A 447 7.67 -20.95 27.37
C LEU A 447 8.68 -19.92 26.78
N ILE A 448 8.21 -18.70 26.45
CA ILE A 448 9.05 -17.64 25.90
C ILE A 448 9.80 -16.97 27.06
N THR A 449 10.83 -17.62 27.54
CA THR A 449 11.78 -17.05 28.46
C THR A 449 12.93 -16.44 27.69
N ASN A 450 13.06 -15.11 27.72
CA ASN A 450 14.22 -14.31 27.26
C ASN A 450 14.73 -14.43 25.81
N HIS A 451 14.17 -15.26 24.95
CA HIS A 451 14.62 -15.41 23.56
C HIS A 451 13.58 -14.88 22.57
N VAL A 452 13.81 -13.67 22.11
CA VAL A 452 12.95 -12.96 21.12
C VAL A 452 12.69 -13.80 19.87
N TRP A 453 13.63 -14.66 19.46
CA TRP A 453 13.49 -15.59 18.34
C TRP A 453 12.43 -16.68 18.54
N MET A 454 12.07 -16.96 19.78
CA MET A 454 11.04 -17.94 20.10
C MET A 454 9.67 -17.54 19.58
N ILE A 455 9.41 -16.22 19.41
CA ILE A 455 8.14 -15.75 18.83
C ILE A 455 7.96 -16.20 17.39
N LEU A 456 9.03 -16.27 16.58
CA LEU A 456 8.95 -16.80 15.22
C LEU A 456 8.53 -18.27 15.21
N PHE A 457 9.03 -19.04 16.18
CA PHE A 457 8.62 -20.42 16.37
C PHE A 457 7.15 -20.51 16.77
N VAL A 458 6.69 -19.69 17.72
CA VAL A 458 5.29 -19.64 18.15
C VAL A 458 4.36 -19.30 17.00
N ILE A 459 4.69 -18.27 16.22
CA ILE A 459 3.91 -17.87 15.04
C ILE A 459 3.85 -19.01 14.00
N ALA A 460 4.98 -19.68 13.75
CA ALA A 460 5.03 -20.81 12.82
C ALA A 460 4.18 -22.00 13.31
N VAL A 461 4.31 -22.37 14.59
CA VAL A 461 3.53 -23.47 15.18
C VAL A 461 2.04 -23.12 15.20
N ALA A 462 1.68 -21.90 15.62
CA ALA A 462 0.30 -21.43 15.62
C ALA A 462 -0.32 -21.47 14.20
N GLY A 463 0.42 -21.05 13.19
CA GLY A 463 0.00 -21.15 11.78
C GLY A 463 -0.17 -22.60 11.32
N VAL A 464 0.77 -23.48 11.66
CA VAL A 464 0.65 -24.92 11.35
C VAL A 464 -0.57 -25.54 12.01
N VAL A 465 -0.80 -25.26 13.31
CA VAL A 465 -1.98 -25.74 14.05
C VAL A 465 -3.27 -25.24 13.41
N TYR A 466 -3.35 -23.96 13.05
CA TYR A 466 -4.51 -23.40 12.38
C TYR A 466 -4.87 -24.17 11.11
N PHE A 467 -3.92 -24.35 10.20
CA PHE A 467 -4.16 -25.08 8.95
C PHE A 467 -4.37 -26.58 9.18
N ALA A 468 -3.69 -27.20 10.12
CA ALA A 468 -3.89 -28.61 10.48
C ALA A 468 -5.32 -28.86 10.97
N VAL A 469 -5.84 -28.01 11.86
CA VAL A 469 -7.23 -28.12 12.35
C VAL A 469 -8.23 -27.94 11.21
N LEU A 470 -8.01 -27.00 10.29
CA LEU A 470 -8.87 -26.83 9.10
C LEU A 470 -8.86 -28.06 8.19
N ILE A 471 -7.71 -28.72 8.04
CA ILE A 471 -7.59 -29.96 7.26
C ILE A 471 -8.31 -31.12 7.97
N ILE A 472 -8.08 -31.29 9.26
CA ILE A 472 -8.68 -32.37 10.07
C ILE A 472 -10.21 -32.23 10.10
N LEU A 473 -10.71 -31.01 10.22
CA LEU A 473 -12.15 -30.73 10.24
C LEU A 473 -12.75 -30.64 8.83
N HIS A 474 -12.02 -31.00 7.79
CA HIS A 474 -12.48 -30.99 6.40
C HIS A 474 -13.11 -29.67 5.95
N ASN A 475 -12.45 -28.53 6.25
CA ASN A 475 -12.93 -27.22 5.80
C ASN A 475 -13.05 -27.19 4.28
N GLU A 476 -14.22 -26.80 3.77
CA GLU A 476 -14.59 -26.84 2.34
C GLU A 476 -13.57 -26.14 1.42
N ILE A 477 -13.05 -24.99 1.86
CA ILE A 477 -12.08 -24.19 1.09
C ILE A 477 -10.71 -24.86 1.06
N VAL A 478 -10.25 -25.34 2.20
CA VAL A 478 -8.92 -25.96 2.33
C VAL A 478 -8.87 -27.29 1.57
N GLU A 479 -9.94 -28.11 1.66
CA GLU A 479 -10.03 -29.35 0.88
C GLU A 479 -9.99 -29.12 -0.63
N GLU A 480 -10.73 -28.12 -1.12
CA GLU A 480 -10.71 -27.84 -2.56
C GLU A 480 -9.36 -27.31 -3.02
N LEU A 481 -8.70 -26.46 -2.23
CA LEU A 481 -7.34 -26.01 -2.53
C LEU A 481 -6.37 -27.19 -2.54
N TRP A 482 -6.48 -28.09 -1.57
CA TRP A 482 -5.65 -29.29 -1.49
C TRP A 482 -5.85 -30.27 -2.66
N LYS A 483 -7.11 -30.47 -3.09
CA LYS A 483 -7.42 -31.28 -4.29
C LYS A 483 -6.79 -30.67 -5.55
N LYS A 484 -6.84 -29.35 -5.72
CA LYS A 484 -6.21 -28.66 -6.86
C LYS A 484 -4.69 -28.79 -6.84
N VAL A 485 -4.04 -28.65 -5.71
CA VAL A 485 -2.58 -28.81 -5.56
C VAL A 485 -2.17 -30.26 -5.90
N ARG A 486 -2.90 -31.25 -5.41
CA ARG A 486 -2.64 -32.66 -5.74
C ARG A 486 -2.77 -32.96 -7.24
N VAL A 487 -3.78 -32.43 -7.90
CA VAL A 487 -3.97 -32.59 -9.36
C VAL A 487 -2.81 -31.94 -10.13
N TYR A 488 -2.37 -30.76 -9.69
CA TYR A 488 -1.25 -30.04 -10.33
C TYR A 488 0.10 -30.78 -10.12
N ALA A 489 0.32 -31.31 -8.93
CA ALA A 489 1.52 -32.11 -8.61
C ALA A 489 1.57 -33.39 -9.47
N LYS A 490 0.47 -34.10 -9.63
CA LYS A 490 0.39 -35.29 -10.49
C LYS A 490 0.63 -35.00 -11.98
N ARG A 491 0.19 -33.83 -12.48
CA ARG A 491 0.43 -33.41 -13.88
C ARG A 491 1.88 -33.02 -14.18
N ARG A 492 2.71 -32.82 -13.18
CA ARG A 492 4.13 -32.47 -13.32
C ARG A 492 5.04 -33.69 -13.22
N GLN A 493 4.52 -34.84 -12.78
CA GLN A 493 5.25 -36.07 -12.60
C GLN A 493 4.95 -37.09 -13.73
N GLY A 494 4.01 -36.82 -14.61
CA GLY A 494 3.74 -37.49 -15.87
C GLY A 494 3.99 -36.58 -17.07
#